data_1660416a2b0d305b98a90e2c937127ef
#
_entry.id   1660416a2b0d305b98a90e2c937127ef
#
_cell.length_a   1.000
_cell.length_b   1.000
_cell.length_c   1.000
_cell.angle_alpha   90.00
_cell.angle_beta   90.00
_cell.angle_gamma   90.00
#
_symmetry.space_group_name_H-M   'P 1'
#
loop_
_entity.id
_entity.type
_entity.pdbx_description
1 polymer ?
#
loop_
_entity_poly.entity_id
_entity_poly.type
_entity_poly.pdbx_seq_one_letter_code
_entity_poly.pdbx_strand_id
1 'polypeptide(L)'
;FEDRKIGQVKESPATSLKYFEDRFHIAKQKVYALEQSIIEAQNKGSYLMKLIHMRTYLSNFDGLGNYTILFAKLDELEAGLRALISVNRVKNQEIKTALLQEAEDLLNAEDLNVATEQIKEVKQKWIKTGAVLEDQQEFVENKFNDLYRQFFEHKKEVLKGRSRQIKQNVQLYRRIISKAEEIKMSDDFEKTFQQFRDLQNDWKNGGKVPHKKAVELWEKFKSINDYFFNRFKAFKAYKDEYPELTPEQIRVQEERKLTLEAEALVDLHKEMPNNSDRAKELLMEWKKLSTVFRNFDEDLAERFRISCDKVFEISYLFRVVKRKYPDVETKPLEDQLRIKISFMRELIRKDENEIQLAESNLFKVRNDHNVGLYRKLEGNLNIQKRKVGVKKYVLHDFEDILNENKKHY
;
A
#
# COMPACT_ATOMS: atom_id res chain seq x y z
N PHE A 1 17.05 -21.29 -88.35
CA PHE A 1 17.45 -19.89 -87.99
C PHE A 1 16.22 -19.04 -88.26
N GLU A 2 15.64 -18.46 -87.19
CA GLU A 2 14.53 -17.45 -87.33
C GLU A 2 15.19 -16.08 -87.66
N ASP A 3 14.75 -15.44 -88.70
CA ASP A 3 15.19 -14.12 -89.10
C ASP A 3 14.72 -13.11 -88.02
N ARG A 4 15.69 -12.47 -87.35
CA ARG A 4 15.41 -11.47 -86.32
C ARG A 4 15.57 -10.06 -86.91
N LYS A 5 14.48 -9.25 -86.86
CA LYS A 5 14.53 -7.85 -87.26
C LYS A 5 15.24 -7.02 -86.16
N ILE A 6 16.47 -6.50 -86.46
CA ILE A 6 17.28 -5.78 -85.51
C ILE A 6 17.19 -4.26 -85.60
N GLY A 7 16.51 -3.75 -86.61
CA GLY A 7 16.28 -2.32 -86.77
C GLY A 7 16.27 -1.86 -88.24
N GLN A 8 16.41 -0.56 -88.51
CA GLN A 8 16.41 0.05 -89.80
C GLN A 8 17.85 0.34 -90.28
N VAL A 9 18.05 0.33 -91.57
CA VAL A 9 19.38 0.67 -92.23
C VAL A 9 19.67 2.14 -91.83
N LYS A 10 20.96 2.37 -91.47
CA LYS A 10 21.52 3.68 -91.19
C LYS A 10 22.04 4.27 -92.53
N GLU A 11 22.98 5.19 -92.50
CA GLU A 11 23.49 5.93 -93.68
C GLU A 11 24.03 5.05 -94.82
N SER A 12 24.66 3.92 -94.44
CA SER A 12 25.16 2.95 -95.39
C SER A 12 25.15 1.51 -94.83
N PRO A 13 25.17 0.47 -95.65
CA PRO A 13 25.22 -0.93 -95.12
C PRO A 13 26.42 -1.19 -94.24
N ALA A 14 27.60 -0.67 -94.51
CA ALA A 14 28.79 -0.84 -93.67
C ALA A 14 28.63 -0.10 -92.30
N THR A 15 28.13 1.13 -92.33
CA THR A 15 27.81 1.90 -91.09
C THR A 15 26.75 1.23 -90.23
N SER A 16 25.73 0.64 -90.86
CA SER A 16 24.71 -0.12 -90.23
C SER A 16 25.24 -1.37 -89.53
N LEU A 17 26.08 -2.13 -90.21
CA LEU A 17 26.71 -3.35 -89.69
C LEU A 17 27.53 -3.00 -88.42
N LYS A 18 28.44 -2.01 -88.55
CA LYS A 18 29.24 -1.56 -87.42
C LYS A 18 28.42 -1.08 -86.23
N TYR A 19 27.34 -0.33 -86.47
CA TYR A 19 26.42 0.16 -85.43
C TYR A 19 25.81 -1.02 -84.65
N PHE A 20 25.31 -2.05 -85.34
CA PHE A 20 24.72 -3.19 -84.66
C PHE A 20 25.71 -4.12 -83.97
N GLU A 21 26.94 -4.23 -84.54
CA GLU A 21 28.05 -4.90 -83.86
C GLU A 21 28.48 -4.18 -82.57
N ASP A 22 28.63 -2.83 -82.64
CA ASP A 22 28.93 -2.03 -81.42
C ASP A 22 27.82 -2.16 -80.33
N ARG A 23 26.58 -2.27 -80.77
CA ARG A 23 25.48 -2.57 -79.84
C ARG A 23 25.61 -3.95 -79.20
N PHE A 24 26.02 -4.96 -79.95
CA PHE A 24 26.31 -6.29 -79.33
C PHE A 24 27.45 -6.20 -78.33
N HIS A 25 28.48 -5.39 -78.55
CA HIS A 25 29.58 -5.16 -77.61
C HIS A 25 29.03 -4.53 -76.30
N ILE A 26 28.05 -3.60 -76.37
CA ILE A 26 27.39 -3.02 -75.21
C ILE A 26 26.64 -4.11 -74.44
N ALA A 27 25.91 -5.00 -75.15
CA ALA A 27 25.21 -6.12 -74.52
C ALA A 27 26.17 -7.06 -73.76
N LYS A 28 27.29 -7.38 -74.40
CA LYS A 28 28.36 -8.19 -73.85
C LYS A 28 28.93 -7.55 -72.57
N GLN A 29 29.31 -6.27 -72.62
CA GLN A 29 29.81 -5.53 -71.45
C GLN A 29 28.85 -5.55 -70.30
N LYS A 30 27.50 -5.39 -70.53
CA LYS A 30 26.51 -5.47 -69.47
C LYS A 30 26.42 -6.84 -68.82
N VAL A 31 26.57 -7.94 -69.57
CA VAL A 31 26.59 -9.31 -69.03
C VAL A 31 27.82 -9.51 -68.13
N TYR A 32 28.98 -9.09 -68.58
CA TYR A 32 30.21 -9.24 -67.80
C TYR A 32 30.23 -8.30 -66.58
N ALA A 33 29.68 -7.09 -66.67
CA ALA A 33 29.49 -6.21 -65.55
C ALA A 33 28.54 -6.83 -64.49
N LEU A 34 27.45 -7.51 -64.94
CA LEU A 34 26.60 -8.26 -64.05
C LEU A 34 27.32 -9.43 -63.38
N GLU A 35 28.15 -10.19 -64.12
CA GLU A 35 28.99 -11.23 -63.55
C GLU A 35 29.92 -10.70 -62.45
N GLN A 36 30.66 -9.61 -62.70
CA GLN A 36 31.50 -8.99 -61.69
C GLN A 36 30.70 -8.56 -60.45
N SER A 37 29.54 -7.94 -60.65
CA SER A 37 28.67 -7.55 -59.56
C SER A 37 28.19 -8.76 -58.73
N ILE A 38 27.96 -9.93 -59.33
CA ILE A 38 27.60 -11.16 -58.64
C ILE A 38 28.82 -11.71 -57.83
N ILE A 39 30.03 -11.63 -58.40
CA ILE A 39 31.25 -12.10 -57.73
C ILE A 39 31.51 -11.29 -56.47
N GLU A 40 31.38 -9.97 -56.52
CA GLU A 40 31.67 -9.02 -55.43
C GLU A 40 30.56 -8.95 -54.40
N ALA A 41 29.33 -9.38 -54.72
CA ALA A 41 28.18 -9.26 -53.86
C ALA A 41 28.26 -10.19 -52.65
N GLN A 42 27.98 -9.64 -51.45
CA GLN A 42 27.80 -10.44 -50.23
C GLN A 42 26.51 -11.26 -50.29
N ASN A 43 25.40 -10.67 -50.73
CA ASN A 43 24.12 -11.36 -50.92
C ASN A 43 23.92 -11.69 -52.42
N LYS A 44 24.50 -12.80 -52.84
CA LYS A 44 24.44 -13.23 -54.23
C LYS A 44 23.04 -13.64 -54.69
N GLY A 45 22.21 -14.15 -53.78
CA GLY A 45 20.83 -14.60 -54.08
C GLY A 45 19.94 -13.49 -54.69
N SER A 46 20.13 -12.25 -54.30
CA SER A 46 19.36 -11.10 -54.81
C SER A 46 19.60 -10.85 -56.33
N TYR A 47 20.65 -11.42 -56.90
CA TYR A 47 20.98 -11.25 -58.32
C TYR A 47 20.21 -12.18 -59.26
N LEU A 48 19.53 -13.21 -58.74
CA LEU A 48 18.77 -14.14 -59.58
C LEU A 48 17.72 -13.42 -60.43
N MET A 49 16.98 -12.47 -59.84
CA MET A 49 16.02 -11.65 -60.60
C MET A 49 16.72 -10.75 -61.65
N LYS A 50 17.91 -10.24 -61.34
CA LYS A 50 18.66 -9.42 -62.28
C LYS A 50 19.13 -10.23 -63.48
N LEU A 51 19.50 -11.52 -63.29
CA LEU A 51 19.81 -12.44 -64.40
C LEU A 51 18.59 -12.69 -65.28
N ILE A 52 17.41 -12.91 -64.68
CA ILE A 52 16.17 -13.09 -65.46
C ILE A 52 15.85 -11.84 -66.25
N HIS A 53 15.97 -10.66 -65.68
CA HIS A 53 15.77 -9.39 -66.36
C HIS A 53 16.84 -9.20 -67.47
N MET A 54 18.10 -9.57 -67.24
CA MET A 54 19.14 -9.50 -68.24
C MET A 54 18.85 -10.42 -69.41
N ARG A 55 18.31 -11.62 -69.17
CA ARG A 55 17.87 -12.56 -70.21
C ARG A 55 16.77 -11.95 -71.06
N THR A 56 15.77 -11.35 -70.48
CA THR A 56 14.68 -10.65 -71.19
C THR A 56 15.24 -9.47 -71.98
N TYR A 57 16.16 -8.69 -71.40
CA TYR A 57 16.85 -7.60 -72.09
C TYR A 57 17.59 -8.06 -73.34
N LEU A 58 18.41 -9.14 -73.24
CA LEU A 58 19.16 -9.69 -74.35
C LEU A 58 18.23 -10.23 -75.45
N SER A 59 17.09 -10.85 -75.10
CA SER A 59 16.13 -11.37 -76.05
C SER A 59 15.55 -10.33 -76.97
N ASN A 60 15.43 -9.07 -76.46
CA ASN A 60 14.85 -7.95 -77.21
C ASN A 60 15.88 -6.92 -77.68
N PHE A 61 17.18 -7.19 -77.44
CA PHE A 61 18.23 -6.21 -77.74
C PHE A 61 18.60 -6.20 -79.22
N ASP A 62 18.69 -5.05 -79.82
CA ASP A 62 18.95 -4.82 -81.24
C ASP A 62 20.49 -4.74 -81.56
N GLY A 63 21.17 -5.80 -81.44
CA GLY A 63 22.58 -5.94 -81.75
C GLY A 63 22.85 -7.16 -82.64
N LEU A 64 23.92 -7.10 -83.44
CA LEU A 64 24.38 -8.18 -84.32
C LEU A 64 25.59 -8.86 -83.72
N GLY A 65 25.42 -10.12 -83.31
CA GLY A 65 26.49 -10.91 -82.74
C GLY A 65 26.05 -12.26 -82.23
N ASN A 66 27.00 -13.01 -81.64
CA ASN A 66 26.72 -14.36 -81.14
C ASN A 66 26.09 -14.29 -79.70
N TYR A 67 24.77 -14.15 -79.58
CA TYR A 67 24.06 -14.16 -78.32
C TYR A 67 24.09 -15.50 -77.62
N THR A 68 24.30 -16.60 -78.30
CA THR A 68 24.41 -17.95 -77.71
C THR A 68 25.44 -17.96 -76.58
N ILE A 69 26.55 -17.32 -76.77
CA ILE A 69 27.66 -17.24 -75.79
C ILE A 69 27.18 -16.45 -74.55
N LEU A 70 26.39 -15.34 -74.71
CA LEU A 70 25.87 -14.51 -73.63
C LEU A 70 24.81 -15.25 -72.86
N PHE A 71 23.90 -15.96 -73.53
CA PHE A 71 22.88 -16.77 -72.88
C PHE A 71 23.53 -17.97 -72.14
N ALA A 72 24.52 -18.67 -72.75
CA ALA A 72 25.24 -19.74 -72.06
C ALA A 72 25.89 -19.21 -70.74
N LYS A 73 26.49 -17.97 -70.82
CA LYS A 73 27.07 -17.34 -69.61
C LYS A 73 26.03 -17.02 -68.56
N LEU A 74 24.83 -16.53 -68.93
CA LEU A 74 23.74 -16.31 -67.97
C LEU A 74 23.25 -17.63 -67.38
N ASP A 75 23.19 -18.73 -68.17
CA ASP A 75 22.81 -20.07 -67.67
C ASP A 75 23.82 -20.59 -66.65
N GLU A 76 25.15 -20.43 -66.90
CA GLU A 76 26.18 -20.76 -65.95
C GLU A 76 26.05 -19.99 -64.63
N LEU A 77 25.89 -18.67 -64.71
CA LEU A 77 25.70 -17.81 -63.53
C LEU A 77 24.41 -18.15 -62.77
N GLU A 78 23.32 -18.44 -63.48
CA GLU A 78 22.05 -18.84 -62.84
C GLU A 78 22.18 -20.18 -62.13
N ALA A 79 22.80 -21.17 -62.77
CA ALA A 79 23.05 -22.49 -62.16
C ALA A 79 23.89 -22.34 -60.84
N GLY A 80 24.98 -21.54 -60.94
CA GLY A 80 25.85 -21.25 -59.80
C GLY A 80 25.11 -20.57 -58.63
N LEU A 81 24.26 -19.55 -58.94
CA LEU A 81 23.46 -18.88 -57.93
C LEU A 81 22.40 -19.79 -57.30
N ARG A 82 21.71 -20.61 -58.08
CA ARG A 82 20.72 -21.60 -57.59
C ARG A 82 21.39 -22.62 -56.67
N ALA A 83 22.59 -23.12 -57.01
CA ALA A 83 23.35 -24.01 -56.16
C ALA A 83 23.73 -23.36 -54.82
N LEU A 84 24.24 -22.10 -54.86
CA LEU A 84 24.55 -21.34 -53.62
C LEU A 84 23.34 -21.09 -52.77
N ILE A 85 22.19 -20.73 -53.36
CA ILE A 85 20.93 -20.53 -52.66
C ILE A 85 20.49 -21.82 -51.96
N SER A 86 20.58 -22.96 -52.63
CA SER A 86 20.24 -24.27 -52.07
C SER A 86 21.11 -24.59 -50.86
N VAL A 87 22.44 -24.45 -50.98
CA VAL A 87 23.36 -24.67 -49.84
C VAL A 87 23.04 -23.74 -48.66
N ASN A 88 22.79 -22.47 -48.94
CA ASN A 88 22.42 -21.51 -47.87
C ASN A 88 21.08 -21.87 -47.22
N ARG A 89 20.09 -22.32 -47.97
CA ARG A 89 18.81 -22.76 -47.43
C ARG A 89 18.96 -23.95 -46.48
N VAL A 90 19.84 -24.91 -46.79
CA VAL A 90 20.15 -26.04 -45.90
C VAL A 90 20.78 -25.53 -44.59
N LYS A 91 21.81 -24.67 -44.68
CA LYS A 91 22.42 -24.07 -43.49
C LYS A 91 21.44 -23.26 -42.65
N ASN A 92 20.57 -22.48 -43.28
CA ASN A 92 19.54 -21.73 -42.59
C ASN A 92 18.54 -22.67 -41.88
N GLN A 93 18.25 -23.85 -42.51
CA GLN A 93 17.41 -24.88 -41.89
C GLN A 93 18.04 -25.39 -40.58
N GLU A 94 19.32 -25.72 -40.59
CA GLU A 94 20.06 -26.16 -39.39
C GLU A 94 20.03 -25.11 -38.30
N ILE A 95 20.34 -23.84 -38.64
CA ILE A 95 20.34 -22.71 -37.70
C ILE A 95 18.92 -22.53 -37.10
N LYS A 96 17.90 -22.49 -37.96
CA LYS A 96 16.51 -22.30 -37.47
C LYS A 96 16.03 -23.47 -36.61
N THR A 97 16.45 -24.70 -36.92
CA THR A 97 16.15 -25.87 -36.08
C THR A 97 16.78 -25.75 -34.68
N ALA A 98 18.05 -25.29 -34.61
CA ALA A 98 18.70 -25.03 -33.33
C ALA A 98 17.99 -23.89 -32.54
N LEU A 99 17.56 -22.84 -33.21
CA LEU A 99 16.81 -21.74 -32.60
C LEU A 99 15.40 -22.19 -32.13
N LEU A 100 14.76 -23.12 -32.81
CA LEU A 100 13.50 -23.73 -32.33
C LEU A 100 13.72 -24.49 -31.02
N GLN A 101 14.81 -25.28 -30.94
CA GLN A 101 15.15 -26.00 -29.71
C GLN A 101 15.45 -25.01 -28.55
N GLU A 102 16.27 -23.97 -28.85
CA GLU A 102 16.54 -22.91 -27.86
C GLU A 102 15.23 -22.25 -27.36
N ALA A 103 14.29 -21.97 -28.26
CA ALA A 103 12.98 -21.40 -27.89
C ALA A 103 12.11 -22.36 -27.07
N GLU A 104 12.17 -23.67 -27.38
CA GLU A 104 11.42 -24.71 -26.66
C GLU A 104 11.95 -24.91 -25.24
N ASP A 105 13.27 -24.91 -25.05
CA ASP A 105 13.91 -25.01 -23.75
C ASP A 105 13.54 -23.83 -22.82
N LEU A 106 13.36 -22.64 -23.38
CA LEU A 106 12.96 -21.43 -22.64
C LEU A 106 11.53 -21.48 -22.09
N LEU A 107 10.65 -22.37 -22.61
CA LEU A 107 9.30 -22.53 -22.06
C LEU A 107 9.30 -23.01 -20.60
N ASN A 108 10.33 -23.77 -20.20
CA ASN A 108 10.45 -24.37 -18.87
C ASN A 108 11.46 -23.63 -17.99
N ALA A 109 11.89 -22.44 -18.36
CA ALA A 109 12.89 -21.66 -17.62
C ALA A 109 12.36 -21.21 -16.23
N GLU A 110 13.15 -21.39 -15.19
CA GLU A 110 12.82 -20.98 -13.83
C GLU A 110 12.72 -19.43 -13.68
N ASP A 111 13.66 -18.71 -14.29
CA ASP A 111 13.65 -17.24 -14.29
C ASP A 111 13.07 -16.69 -15.60
N LEU A 112 11.79 -16.35 -15.53
CA LEU A 112 11.04 -15.77 -16.66
C LEU A 112 11.56 -14.39 -17.12
N ASN A 113 12.32 -13.66 -16.29
CA ASN A 113 12.87 -12.37 -16.72
C ASN A 113 14.08 -12.59 -17.61
N VAL A 114 15.00 -13.45 -17.18
CA VAL A 114 16.17 -13.86 -17.99
C VAL A 114 15.69 -14.52 -19.29
N ALA A 115 14.79 -15.49 -19.19
CA ALA A 115 14.21 -16.17 -20.35
C ALA A 115 13.52 -15.20 -21.34
N THR A 116 12.93 -14.11 -20.83
CA THR A 116 12.32 -13.08 -21.71
C THR A 116 13.36 -12.36 -22.56
N GLU A 117 14.52 -12.06 -22.05
CA GLU A 117 15.57 -11.44 -22.86
C GLU A 117 16.16 -12.46 -23.85
N GLN A 118 16.37 -13.70 -23.42
CA GLN A 118 16.85 -14.77 -24.28
C GLN A 118 15.90 -15.06 -25.45
N ILE A 119 14.58 -15.17 -25.23
CA ILE A 119 13.63 -15.41 -26.34
C ILE A 119 13.58 -14.26 -27.33
N LYS A 120 13.81 -13.01 -26.88
CA LYS A 120 13.96 -11.86 -27.77
C LYS A 120 15.24 -11.95 -28.62
N GLU A 121 16.34 -12.41 -28.03
CA GLU A 121 17.60 -12.65 -28.77
C GLU A 121 17.43 -13.76 -29.82
N VAL A 122 16.77 -14.87 -29.45
CA VAL A 122 16.40 -15.92 -30.38
C VAL A 122 15.60 -15.36 -31.55
N LYS A 123 14.59 -14.52 -31.26
CA LYS A 123 13.79 -13.85 -32.31
C LYS A 123 14.66 -12.97 -33.22
N GLN A 124 15.64 -12.27 -32.67
CA GLN A 124 16.54 -11.45 -33.48
C GLN A 124 17.44 -12.29 -34.38
N LYS A 125 18.01 -13.41 -33.86
CA LYS A 125 18.76 -14.38 -34.66
C LYS A 125 17.86 -14.98 -35.75
N TRP A 126 16.61 -15.31 -35.41
CA TRP A 126 15.61 -15.84 -36.35
C TRP A 126 15.38 -14.93 -37.54
N ILE A 127 15.13 -13.64 -37.28
CA ILE A 127 14.88 -12.63 -38.33
C ILE A 127 16.13 -12.45 -39.24
N LYS A 128 17.34 -12.54 -38.66
CA LYS A 128 18.60 -12.42 -39.45
C LYS A 128 18.90 -13.67 -40.26
N THR A 129 18.39 -14.84 -39.90
CA THR A 129 18.56 -16.08 -40.65
C THR A 129 17.63 -16.06 -41.85
N GLY A 130 18.18 -16.29 -43.02
CA GLY A 130 17.46 -16.25 -44.28
C GLY A 130 16.42 -17.35 -44.46
N ALA A 131 15.85 -17.46 -45.66
CA ALA A 131 14.89 -18.49 -46.02
C ALA A 131 15.46 -19.90 -45.88
N VAL A 132 14.65 -20.85 -45.49
CA VAL A 132 14.96 -22.29 -45.45
C VAL A 132 14.47 -22.99 -46.72
N LEU A 133 14.49 -24.31 -46.75
CA LEU A 133 13.95 -25.10 -47.87
C LEU A 133 12.44 -24.76 -48.03
N GLU A 134 12.01 -24.70 -49.28
CA GLU A 134 10.69 -24.15 -49.62
C GLU A 134 9.51 -24.99 -49.06
N ASP A 135 9.70 -26.30 -49.05
CA ASP A 135 8.75 -27.26 -48.46
C ASP A 135 8.69 -27.18 -46.91
N GLN A 136 9.71 -26.64 -46.26
CA GLN A 136 9.82 -26.53 -44.81
C GLN A 136 9.54 -25.11 -44.31
N GLN A 137 9.51 -24.10 -45.16
CA GLN A 137 9.44 -22.69 -44.79
C GLN A 137 8.22 -22.37 -43.92
N GLU A 138 7.03 -22.79 -44.32
CA GLU A 138 5.80 -22.52 -43.60
C GLU A 138 5.73 -23.25 -42.26
N PHE A 139 6.15 -24.51 -42.22
CA PHE A 139 6.18 -25.31 -40.99
C PHE A 139 7.09 -24.70 -39.94
N VAL A 140 8.30 -24.33 -40.32
CA VAL A 140 9.32 -23.77 -39.43
C VAL A 140 8.90 -22.40 -38.88
N GLU A 141 8.33 -21.53 -39.74
CA GLU A 141 7.83 -20.23 -39.33
C GLU A 141 6.63 -20.34 -38.34
N ASN A 142 5.67 -21.23 -38.65
CA ASN A 142 4.51 -21.46 -37.80
C ASN A 142 4.94 -22.03 -36.43
N LYS A 143 5.87 -23.00 -36.41
CA LYS A 143 6.38 -23.58 -35.16
C LYS A 143 7.07 -22.54 -34.30
N PHE A 144 7.90 -21.67 -34.87
CA PHE A 144 8.54 -20.59 -34.10
C PHE A 144 7.53 -19.58 -33.54
N ASN A 145 6.57 -19.15 -34.35
CA ASN A 145 5.54 -18.22 -33.91
C ASN A 145 4.69 -18.80 -32.80
N ASP A 146 4.38 -20.10 -32.85
CA ASP A 146 3.64 -20.81 -31.80
C ASP A 146 4.42 -20.88 -30.50
N LEU A 147 5.71 -21.27 -30.55
CA LEU A 147 6.58 -21.30 -29.37
C LEU A 147 6.72 -19.90 -28.73
N TYR A 148 6.94 -18.88 -29.57
CA TYR A 148 7.03 -17.50 -29.12
C TYR A 148 5.75 -17.05 -28.42
N ARG A 149 4.57 -17.37 -28.99
CA ARG A 149 3.25 -17.08 -28.38
C ARG A 149 3.07 -17.83 -27.08
N GLN A 150 3.33 -19.15 -27.04
CA GLN A 150 3.22 -19.99 -25.86
C GLN A 150 4.07 -19.47 -24.70
N PHE A 151 5.29 -19.02 -24.97
CA PHE A 151 6.17 -18.42 -23.96
C PHE A 151 5.51 -17.21 -23.26
N PHE A 152 4.98 -16.27 -24.04
CA PHE A 152 4.35 -15.07 -23.46
C PHE A 152 3.00 -15.35 -22.79
N GLU A 153 2.24 -16.32 -23.28
CA GLU A 153 1.01 -16.80 -22.63
C GLU A 153 1.34 -17.46 -21.29
N HIS A 154 2.32 -18.33 -21.24
CA HIS A 154 2.82 -18.94 -20.01
C HIS A 154 3.30 -17.87 -19.00
N LYS A 155 4.15 -16.96 -19.43
CA LYS A 155 4.61 -15.83 -18.61
C LYS A 155 3.43 -15.04 -18.02
N LYS A 156 2.44 -14.73 -18.85
CA LYS A 156 1.23 -13.99 -18.44
C LYS A 156 0.45 -14.73 -17.34
N GLU A 157 0.26 -16.03 -17.47
CA GLU A 157 -0.45 -16.82 -16.47
C GLU A 157 0.32 -16.94 -15.16
N VAL A 158 1.64 -17.13 -15.20
CA VAL A 158 2.49 -17.14 -14.00
C VAL A 158 2.43 -15.79 -13.26
N LEU A 159 2.51 -14.67 -13.99
CA LEU A 159 2.40 -13.34 -13.39
C LEU A 159 1.02 -13.06 -12.80
N LYS A 160 -0.06 -13.52 -13.46
CA LYS A 160 -1.42 -13.47 -12.90
C LYS A 160 -1.54 -14.31 -11.63
N GLY A 161 -1.00 -15.54 -11.64
CA GLY A 161 -0.96 -16.42 -10.47
C GLY A 161 -0.26 -15.75 -9.28
N ARG A 162 0.94 -15.19 -9.49
CA ARG A 162 1.68 -14.43 -8.47
C ARG A 162 0.87 -13.24 -7.95
N SER A 163 0.23 -12.49 -8.85
CA SER A 163 -0.61 -11.34 -8.46
C SER A 163 -1.84 -11.76 -7.64
N ARG A 164 -2.51 -12.87 -8.00
CA ARG A 164 -3.62 -13.44 -7.21
C ARG A 164 -3.15 -13.86 -5.82
N GLN A 165 -2.02 -14.56 -5.72
CA GLN A 165 -1.44 -14.99 -4.46
C GLN A 165 -1.10 -13.80 -3.54
N ILE A 166 -0.48 -12.76 -4.09
CA ILE A 166 -0.18 -11.53 -3.33
C ILE A 166 -1.48 -10.90 -2.79
N LYS A 167 -2.53 -10.82 -3.62
CA LYS A 167 -3.83 -10.29 -3.17
C LYS A 167 -4.44 -11.11 -2.03
N GLN A 168 -4.38 -12.43 -2.13
CA GLN A 168 -4.86 -13.35 -1.09
C GLN A 168 -4.07 -13.16 0.21
N ASN A 169 -2.73 -13.07 0.14
CA ASN A 169 -1.89 -12.85 1.30
C ASN A 169 -2.19 -11.50 1.97
N VAL A 170 -2.37 -10.41 1.19
CA VAL A 170 -2.79 -9.10 1.73
C VAL A 170 -4.15 -9.19 2.43
N GLN A 171 -5.10 -9.93 1.87
CA GLN A 171 -6.41 -10.14 2.50
C GLN A 171 -6.30 -10.94 3.80
N LEU A 172 -5.44 -11.97 3.84
CA LEU A 172 -5.16 -12.72 5.07
C LEU A 172 -4.64 -11.79 6.18
N TYR A 173 -3.61 -10.99 5.92
CA TYR A 173 -3.07 -10.05 6.89
C TYR A 173 -4.11 -9.02 7.36
N ARG A 174 -4.96 -8.52 6.46
CA ARG A 174 -6.05 -7.63 6.83
C ARG A 174 -7.07 -8.29 7.75
N ARG A 175 -7.41 -9.57 7.53
CA ARG A 175 -8.29 -10.34 8.43
C ARG A 175 -7.67 -10.52 9.81
N ILE A 176 -6.36 -10.83 9.88
CA ILE A 176 -5.63 -10.93 11.15
C ILE A 176 -5.71 -9.61 11.91
N ILE A 177 -5.44 -8.48 11.24
CA ILE A 177 -5.52 -7.13 11.83
C ILE A 177 -6.95 -6.85 12.32
N SER A 178 -7.98 -7.14 11.52
CA SER A 178 -9.38 -6.93 11.90
C SER A 178 -9.76 -7.73 13.14
N LYS A 179 -9.39 -9.01 13.19
CA LYS A 179 -9.62 -9.86 14.38
C LYS A 179 -8.89 -9.32 15.63
N ALA A 180 -7.63 -8.91 15.47
CA ALA A 180 -6.87 -8.32 16.57
C ALA A 180 -7.52 -7.03 17.09
N GLU A 181 -8.04 -6.18 16.16
CA GLU A 181 -8.76 -4.95 16.51
C GLU A 181 -10.04 -5.22 17.31
N GLU A 182 -10.80 -6.25 16.92
CA GLU A 182 -12.04 -6.65 17.61
C GLU A 182 -11.79 -7.11 19.04
N ILE A 183 -10.72 -7.87 19.28
CA ILE A 183 -10.46 -8.50 20.58
C ILE A 183 -9.60 -7.67 21.53
N LYS A 184 -8.85 -6.65 21.03
CA LYS A 184 -7.86 -5.90 21.84
C LYS A 184 -8.45 -5.22 23.08
N MET A 185 -9.78 -4.96 23.08
CA MET A 185 -10.49 -4.28 24.17
C MET A 185 -11.14 -5.26 25.16
N SER A 186 -11.09 -6.55 24.90
CA SER A 186 -11.68 -7.57 25.78
C SER A 186 -11.05 -7.52 27.18
N ASP A 187 -11.88 -7.71 28.22
CA ASP A 187 -11.44 -7.85 29.60
C ASP A 187 -11.28 -9.32 30.01
N ASP A 188 -11.58 -10.29 29.11
CA ASP A 188 -11.16 -11.70 29.24
C ASP A 188 -9.71 -11.85 28.79
N PHE A 189 -8.81 -11.46 29.66
CA PHE A 189 -7.38 -11.34 29.35
C PHE A 189 -6.71 -12.67 28.97
N GLU A 190 -7.10 -13.76 29.62
CA GLU A 190 -6.44 -15.07 29.40
C GLU A 190 -6.82 -15.64 28.04
N LYS A 191 -8.11 -15.65 27.71
CA LYS A 191 -8.62 -16.08 26.42
C LYS A 191 -8.07 -15.19 25.29
N THR A 192 -8.09 -13.88 25.49
CA THR A 192 -7.60 -12.92 24.50
C THR A 192 -6.10 -13.05 24.28
N PHE A 193 -5.32 -13.31 25.33
CA PHE A 193 -3.89 -13.58 25.22
C PHE A 193 -3.62 -14.78 24.30
N GLN A 194 -4.37 -15.89 24.48
CA GLN A 194 -4.22 -17.04 23.62
C GLN A 194 -4.60 -16.72 22.18
N GLN A 195 -5.69 -16.00 21.96
CA GLN A 195 -6.09 -15.55 20.62
C GLN A 195 -5.04 -14.68 19.93
N PHE A 196 -4.39 -13.76 20.66
CA PHE A 196 -3.27 -12.98 20.11
C PHE A 196 -2.06 -13.85 19.74
N ARG A 197 -1.76 -14.89 20.52
CA ARG A 197 -0.71 -15.86 20.16
C ARG A 197 -1.03 -16.59 18.85
N ASP A 198 -2.28 -17.00 18.69
CA ASP A 198 -2.73 -17.67 17.48
C ASP A 198 -2.62 -16.71 16.27
N LEU A 199 -3.07 -15.45 16.41
CA LEU A 199 -2.92 -14.43 15.36
C LEU A 199 -1.46 -14.12 15.02
N GLN A 200 -0.55 -14.15 16.01
CA GLN A 200 0.89 -14.01 15.77
C GLN A 200 1.48 -15.18 15.00
N ASN A 201 1.00 -16.41 15.27
CA ASN A 201 1.39 -17.60 14.52
C ASN A 201 0.86 -17.55 13.09
N ASP A 202 -0.42 -17.16 12.89
CA ASP A 202 -1.02 -16.94 11.56
C ASP A 202 -0.23 -15.88 10.79
N TRP A 203 0.21 -14.82 11.46
CA TRP A 203 1.05 -13.78 10.86
C TRP A 203 2.39 -14.33 10.37
N LYS A 204 3.08 -15.13 11.17
CA LYS A 204 4.37 -15.73 10.81
C LYS A 204 4.26 -16.69 9.63
N ASN A 205 3.14 -17.41 9.55
CA ASN A 205 2.85 -18.36 8.47
C ASN A 205 2.24 -17.68 7.23
N GLY A 206 2.03 -16.39 7.26
CA GLY A 206 1.51 -15.61 6.16
C GLY A 206 2.44 -15.58 4.95
N GLY A 207 1.87 -15.54 3.76
CA GLY A 207 2.62 -15.56 2.51
C GLY A 207 3.31 -14.23 2.20
N LYS A 208 4.20 -14.26 1.21
CA LYS A 208 4.96 -13.08 0.77
C LYS A 208 4.04 -11.99 0.20
N VAL A 209 4.32 -10.75 0.56
CA VAL A 209 3.71 -9.52 0.03
C VAL A 209 4.80 -8.50 -0.30
N PRO A 210 4.55 -7.50 -1.16
CA PRO A 210 5.52 -6.45 -1.48
C PRO A 210 5.98 -5.71 -0.21
N HIS A 211 7.27 -5.41 -0.10
CA HIS A 211 7.90 -4.85 1.10
C HIS A 211 7.16 -3.63 1.67
N LYS A 212 6.85 -2.63 0.83
CA LYS A 212 6.11 -1.44 1.27
C LYS A 212 4.77 -1.78 1.93
N LYS A 213 4.06 -2.78 1.38
CA LYS A 213 2.78 -3.23 1.92
C LYS A 213 2.94 -4.06 3.19
N ALA A 214 4.02 -4.87 3.27
CA ALA A 214 4.36 -5.63 4.47
C ALA A 214 4.62 -4.70 5.66
N VAL A 215 5.39 -3.62 5.46
CA VAL A 215 5.66 -2.62 6.50
C VAL A 215 4.37 -1.95 6.99
N GLU A 216 3.52 -1.47 6.07
CA GLU A 216 2.23 -0.83 6.44
C GLU A 216 1.34 -1.77 7.29
N LEU A 217 1.21 -3.03 6.87
CA LEU A 217 0.40 -4.03 7.57
C LEU A 217 1.01 -4.37 8.93
N TRP A 218 2.34 -4.50 8.99
CA TRP A 218 3.06 -4.81 10.23
C TRP A 218 2.91 -3.70 11.27
N GLU A 219 3.07 -2.44 10.90
CA GLU A 219 2.92 -1.32 11.83
C GLU A 219 1.53 -1.29 12.46
N LYS A 220 0.48 -1.54 11.66
CA LYS A 220 -0.89 -1.65 12.18
C LYS A 220 -1.04 -2.81 13.15
N PHE A 221 -0.60 -4.01 12.77
CA PHE A 221 -0.70 -5.19 13.61
C PHE A 221 0.11 -5.03 14.90
N LYS A 222 1.34 -4.50 14.80
CA LYS A 222 2.21 -4.22 15.94
C LYS A 222 1.56 -3.27 16.93
N SER A 223 0.99 -2.14 16.46
CA SER A 223 0.35 -1.17 17.36
C SER A 223 -0.81 -1.77 18.14
N ILE A 224 -1.59 -2.67 17.51
CA ILE A 224 -2.70 -3.38 18.17
C ILE A 224 -2.18 -4.38 19.20
N ASN A 225 -1.14 -5.13 18.85
CA ASN A 225 -0.47 -6.06 19.77
C ASN A 225 0.09 -5.30 20.98
N ASP A 226 0.88 -4.25 20.75
CA ASP A 226 1.50 -3.45 21.82
C ASP A 226 0.42 -2.90 22.76
N TYR A 227 -0.72 -2.44 22.22
CA TYR A 227 -1.83 -1.99 23.02
C TYR A 227 -2.39 -3.08 23.94
N PHE A 228 -2.70 -4.27 23.41
CA PHE A 228 -3.23 -5.37 24.21
C PHE A 228 -2.21 -5.86 25.23
N PHE A 229 -0.94 -6.10 24.83
CA PHE A 229 0.07 -6.63 25.72
C PHE A 229 0.45 -5.66 26.84
N ASN A 230 0.37 -4.33 26.61
CA ASN A 230 0.54 -3.33 27.65
C ASN A 230 -0.62 -3.40 28.69
N ARG A 231 -1.88 -3.56 28.21
CA ARG A 231 -3.04 -3.80 29.09
C ARG A 231 -2.86 -5.09 29.88
N PHE A 232 -2.50 -6.17 29.21
CA PHE A 232 -2.30 -7.48 29.84
C PHE A 232 -1.18 -7.46 30.90
N LYS A 233 -0.09 -6.76 30.63
CA LYS A 233 0.99 -6.57 31.62
C LYS A 233 0.52 -5.79 32.83
N ALA A 234 -0.25 -4.73 32.62
CA ALA A 234 -0.81 -3.97 33.74
C ALA A 234 -1.88 -4.78 34.52
N PHE A 235 -2.70 -5.58 33.82
CA PHE A 235 -3.64 -6.50 34.47
C PHE A 235 -2.95 -7.54 35.35
N LYS A 236 -1.80 -8.07 34.93
CA LYS A 236 -1.05 -9.04 35.75
C LYS A 236 -0.70 -8.51 37.12
N ALA A 237 -0.33 -7.23 37.26
CA ALA A 237 -0.04 -6.63 38.55
C ALA A 237 -1.25 -6.68 39.50
N TYR A 238 -2.46 -6.43 38.99
CA TYR A 238 -3.70 -6.59 39.78
C TYR A 238 -4.00 -8.06 40.07
N LYS A 239 -3.78 -8.96 39.12
CA LYS A 239 -4.00 -10.40 39.31
C LYS A 239 -3.05 -11.02 40.38
N ASP A 240 -1.81 -10.49 40.46
CA ASP A 240 -0.86 -10.89 41.46
C ASP A 240 -1.30 -10.43 42.88
N GLU A 241 -1.98 -9.26 42.99
CA GLU A 241 -2.59 -8.77 44.24
C GLU A 241 -3.87 -9.54 44.61
N TYR A 242 -4.64 -9.96 43.63
CA TYR A 242 -5.93 -10.65 43.80
C TYR A 242 -5.99 -11.97 43.02
N PRO A 243 -5.21 -13.01 43.40
CA PRO A 243 -5.04 -14.22 42.59
C PRO A 243 -6.33 -15.03 42.38
N GLU A 244 -7.25 -14.99 43.34
CA GLU A 244 -8.50 -15.76 43.27
C GLU A 244 -9.66 -15.02 42.54
N LEU A 245 -9.52 -13.73 42.31
CA LEU A 245 -10.61 -12.94 41.71
C LEU A 245 -10.59 -12.99 40.18
N THR A 246 -11.78 -12.97 39.58
CA THR A 246 -11.92 -12.77 38.13
C THR A 246 -11.55 -11.33 37.74
N PRO A 247 -11.25 -11.05 36.46
CA PRO A 247 -10.95 -9.70 36.00
C PRO A 247 -12.05 -8.68 36.36
N GLU A 248 -13.32 -9.08 36.27
CA GLU A 248 -14.46 -8.23 36.63
C GLU A 248 -14.50 -7.96 38.15
N GLN A 249 -14.27 -8.98 38.96
CA GLN A 249 -14.23 -8.83 40.42
C GLN A 249 -13.07 -7.94 40.85
N ILE A 250 -11.90 -8.08 40.24
CA ILE A 250 -10.73 -7.20 40.47
C ILE A 250 -11.10 -5.75 40.17
N ARG A 251 -11.70 -5.51 39.00
CA ARG A 251 -12.14 -4.17 38.59
C ARG A 251 -13.09 -3.56 39.64
N VAL A 252 -14.15 -4.26 39.99
CA VAL A 252 -15.14 -3.77 40.96
C VAL A 252 -14.51 -3.53 42.33
N GLN A 253 -13.62 -4.38 42.78
CA GLN A 253 -12.89 -4.23 44.03
C GLN A 253 -12.05 -2.95 44.06
N GLU A 254 -11.30 -2.69 42.99
CA GLU A 254 -10.46 -1.48 42.88
C GLU A 254 -11.33 -0.20 42.72
N GLU A 255 -12.41 -0.26 41.96
CA GLU A 255 -13.35 0.86 41.85
C GLU A 255 -13.93 1.23 43.23
N ARG A 256 -14.37 0.23 44.01
CA ARG A 256 -14.90 0.46 45.38
C ARG A 256 -13.82 1.00 46.31
N LYS A 257 -12.62 0.44 46.30
CA LYS A 257 -11.49 0.89 47.12
C LYS A 257 -11.18 2.37 46.87
N LEU A 258 -11.04 2.77 45.60
CA LEU A 258 -10.74 4.15 45.22
C LEU A 258 -11.92 5.09 45.57
N THR A 259 -13.16 4.64 45.38
CA THR A 259 -14.35 5.43 45.71
C THR A 259 -14.46 5.68 47.20
N LEU A 260 -14.34 4.64 48.04
CA LEU A 260 -14.40 4.79 49.47
C LEU A 260 -13.26 5.67 50.02
N GLU A 261 -12.08 5.55 49.46
CA GLU A 261 -10.96 6.42 49.85
C GLU A 261 -11.20 7.89 49.47
N ALA A 262 -11.76 8.15 48.27
CA ALA A 262 -12.13 9.50 47.86
C ALA A 262 -13.25 10.09 48.74
N GLU A 263 -14.23 9.28 49.13
CA GLU A 263 -15.31 9.69 50.06
C GLU A 263 -14.73 10.01 51.44
N ALA A 264 -13.78 9.23 51.94
CA ALA A 264 -13.12 9.46 53.23
C ALA A 264 -12.27 10.73 53.28
N LEU A 265 -11.82 11.26 52.11
CA LEU A 265 -11.10 12.51 52.05
C LEU A 265 -11.98 13.76 52.20
N VAL A 266 -13.33 13.61 52.10
CA VAL A 266 -14.24 14.75 52.17
C VAL A 266 -14.42 15.14 53.65
N ASP A 267 -13.77 16.23 54.09
CA ASP A 267 -13.89 16.79 55.43
C ASP A 267 -14.44 18.22 55.35
N LEU A 268 -15.62 18.41 55.94
CA LEU A 268 -16.33 19.69 55.97
C LEU A 268 -15.98 20.56 57.19
N HIS A 269 -15.35 19.99 58.19
CA HIS A 269 -15.05 20.66 59.43
C HIS A 269 -13.67 21.35 59.41
N LYS A 270 -12.67 20.66 58.89
CA LYS A 270 -11.27 21.11 58.96
C LYS A 270 -10.58 21.05 57.60
N GLU A 271 -9.74 22.05 57.33
CA GLU A 271 -8.85 21.97 56.18
C GLU A 271 -7.77 20.91 56.44
N MET A 272 -7.74 19.92 55.57
CA MET A 272 -6.70 18.88 55.57
C MET A 272 -5.72 19.15 54.39
N PRO A 273 -4.53 19.70 54.64
CA PRO A 273 -3.63 20.19 53.60
C PRO A 273 -3.30 19.17 52.50
N ASN A 274 -3.27 17.87 52.88
CA ASN A 274 -2.84 16.79 51.96
C ASN A 274 -4.02 16.16 51.17
N ASN A 275 -5.28 16.47 51.53
CA ASN A 275 -6.44 15.80 50.89
C ASN A 275 -6.53 16.13 49.39
N SER A 276 -6.26 17.38 49.01
CA SER A 276 -6.24 17.77 47.59
C SER A 276 -5.17 17.04 46.79
N ASP A 277 -3.99 16.78 47.35
CA ASP A 277 -2.93 16.08 46.68
C ASP A 277 -3.23 14.58 46.57
N ARG A 278 -3.76 13.98 47.64
CA ARG A 278 -4.25 12.59 47.64
C ARG A 278 -5.39 12.39 46.64
N ALA A 279 -6.34 13.34 46.56
CA ALA A 279 -7.39 13.29 45.53
C ALA A 279 -6.85 13.33 44.10
N LYS A 280 -5.78 14.07 43.84
CA LYS A 280 -5.09 14.05 42.52
C LYS A 280 -4.43 12.68 42.26
N GLU A 281 -3.82 12.09 43.29
CA GLU A 281 -3.23 10.74 43.17
C GLU A 281 -4.33 9.71 42.86
N LEU A 282 -5.44 9.74 43.56
CA LEU A 282 -6.57 8.87 43.31
C LEU A 282 -7.14 9.01 41.89
N LEU A 283 -7.21 10.24 41.35
CA LEU A 283 -7.58 10.46 39.95
C LEU A 283 -6.57 9.84 38.98
N MET A 284 -5.27 9.85 39.31
CA MET A 284 -4.24 9.17 38.49
C MET A 284 -4.36 7.65 38.59
N GLU A 285 -4.67 7.11 39.79
CA GLU A 285 -4.90 5.68 40.01
C GLU A 285 -6.15 5.21 39.24
N TRP A 286 -7.26 5.95 39.33
CA TRP A 286 -8.45 5.69 38.52
C TRP A 286 -8.16 5.71 37.02
N LYS A 287 -7.37 6.69 36.57
CA LYS A 287 -6.96 6.77 35.17
C LYS A 287 -6.13 5.54 34.76
N LYS A 288 -5.22 5.06 35.61
CA LYS A 288 -4.47 3.81 35.37
C LYS A 288 -5.42 2.62 35.27
N LEU A 289 -6.36 2.48 36.22
CA LEU A 289 -7.37 1.43 36.21
C LEU A 289 -8.17 1.44 34.89
N SER A 290 -8.57 2.64 34.41
CA SER A 290 -9.30 2.81 33.17
C SER A 290 -8.51 2.52 31.90
N THR A 291 -7.19 2.42 31.97
CA THR A 291 -6.37 1.90 30.86
C THR A 291 -6.40 0.39 30.76
N VAL A 292 -6.65 -0.29 31.87
CA VAL A 292 -6.69 -1.76 31.96
C VAL A 292 -8.09 -2.29 31.68
N PHE A 293 -9.09 -1.81 32.41
CA PHE A 293 -10.49 -2.24 32.33
C PHE A 293 -11.36 -1.25 31.56
N ARG A 294 -12.54 -1.69 31.10
CA ARG A 294 -13.41 -0.86 30.24
C ARG A 294 -14.81 -0.64 30.82
N ASN A 295 -15.43 -1.65 31.33
CA ASN A 295 -16.84 -1.62 31.72
C ASN A 295 -16.99 -1.17 33.18
N PHE A 296 -16.71 0.12 33.45
CA PHE A 296 -16.83 0.69 34.79
C PHE A 296 -18.27 0.73 35.27
N ASP A 297 -18.47 0.57 36.59
CA ASP A 297 -19.73 0.82 37.22
C ASP A 297 -20.02 2.34 37.23
N GLU A 298 -21.12 2.76 36.62
CA GLU A 298 -21.45 4.17 36.46
C GLU A 298 -21.67 4.88 37.78
N ASP A 299 -22.34 4.20 38.76
CA ASP A 299 -22.60 4.77 40.08
C ASP A 299 -21.34 4.96 40.88
N LEU A 300 -20.45 3.97 40.90
CA LEU A 300 -19.14 4.09 41.56
C LEU A 300 -18.28 5.16 40.90
N ALA A 301 -18.25 5.23 39.56
CA ALA A 301 -17.50 6.23 38.83
C ALA A 301 -18.01 7.66 39.09
N GLU A 302 -19.32 7.83 39.21
CA GLU A 302 -19.90 9.13 39.52
C GLU A 302 -19.62 9.52 40.98
N ARG A 303 -19.84 8.63 41.95
CA ARG A 303 -19.52 8.85 43.38
C ARG A 303 -18.04 9.19 43.55
N PHE A 304 -17.13 8.43 42.95
CA PHE A 304 -15.69 8.71 42.98
C PHE A 304 -15.39 10.13 42.49
N ARG A 305 -15.94 10.48 41.33
CA ARG A 305 -15.68 11.78 40.70
C ARG A 305 -16.24 12.94 41.53
N ILE A 306 -17.47 12.78 42.06
CA ILE A 306 -18.11 13.79 42.92
C ILE A 306 -17.29 13.98 44.19
N SER A 307 -16.81 12.90 44.82
CA SER A 307 -16.01 12.96 46.05
C SER A 307 -14.67 13.68 45.83
N CYS A 308 -13.95 13.36 44.78
CA CYS A 308 -12.72 14.08 44.41
C CYS A 308 -13.00 15.58 44.13
N ASP A 309 -14.05 15.88 43.37
CA ASP A 309 -14.44 17.27 43.06
C ASP A 309 -14.85 18.01 44.35
N LYS A 310 -15.60 17.37 45.32
CA LYS A 310 -15.90 17.92 46.64
C LYS A 310 -14.62 18.30 47.41
N VAL A 311 -13.64 17.40 47.46
CA VAL A 311 -12.34 17.67 48.12
C VAL A 311 -11.69 18.93 47.56
N PHE A 312 -11.67 19.11 46.25
CA PHE A 312 -11.08 20.30 45.61
C PHE A 312 -11.86 21.58 45.93
N GLU A 313 -13.16 21.55 45.85
CA GLU A 313 -14.00 22.72 46.13
C GLU A 313 -13.96 23.12 47.63
N ILE A 314 -13.95 22.15 48.55
CA ILE A 314 -13.79 22.39 49.98
C ILE A 314 -12.42 22.98 50.29
N SER A 315 -11.35 22.39 49.76
CA SER A 315 -9.98 22.89 49.96
C SER A 315 -9.82 24.31 49.38
N TYR A 316 -10.46 24.62 48.26
CA TYR A 316 -10.48 25.95 47.69
C TYR A 316 -11.24 26.92 48.57
N LEU A 317 -12.43 26.56 49.05
CA LEU A 317 -13.27 27.34 49.93
C LEU A 317 -12.51 27.70 51.22
N PHE A 318 -11.91 26.72 51.88
CA PHE A 318 -11.17 26.95 53.13
C PHE A 318 -9.99 27.91 52.94
N ARG A 319 -9.23 27.79 51.89
CA ARG A 319 -8.14 28.72 51.58
C ARG A 319 -8.63 30.15 51.33
N VAL A 320 -9.75 30.31 50.62
CA VAL A 320 -10.30 31.64 50.34
C VAL A 320 -10.88 32.27 51.60
N VAL A 321 -11.61 31.48 52.41
CA VAL A 321 -12.21 31.92 53.70
C VAL A 321 -11.08 32.32 54.69
N LYS A 322 -10.05 31.47 54.83
CA LYS A 322 -8.91 31.78 55.74
C LYS A 322 -8.15 33.03 55.33
N ARG A 323 -7.98 33.25 53.99
CA ARG A 323 -7.35 34.48 53.51
C ARG A 323 -8.18 35.74 53.80
N LYS A 324 -9.51 35.64 53.72
CA LYS A 324 -10.40 36.80 53.98
C LYS A 324 -10.73 37.00 55.46
N TYR A 325 -10.79 35.90 56.23
CA TYR A 325 -11.04 35.86 57.66
C TYR A 325 -9.97 35.01 58.34
N PRO A 326 -8.79 35.59 58.67
CA PRO A 326 -7.68 34.83 59.26
C PRO A 326 -8.05 34.23 60.65
N ASP A 327 -8.98 34.83 61.36
CA ASP A 327 -9.50 34.43 62.66
C ASP A 327 -10.68 33.44 62.61
N VAL A 328 -11.07 32.94 61.42
CA VAL A 328 -12.28 32.12 61.27
C VAL A 328 -12.27 30.87 62.14
N GLU A 329 -11.09 30.27 62.31
CA GLU A 329 -10.92 29.02 63.07
C GLU A 329 -11.08 29.24 64.60
N THR A 330 -11.00 30.48 65.11
CA THR A 330 -11.24 30.80 66.51
C THR A 330 -12.69 31.14 66.83
N LYS A 331 -13.53 31.27 65.82
CA LYS A 331 -14.97 31.59 65.99
C LYS A 331 -15.77 30.33 66.38
N PRO A 332 -16.96 30.52 67.03
CA PRO A 332 -17.87 29.43 67.22
C PRO A 332 -18.19 28.69 65.92
N LEU A 333 -18.44 27.39 65.99
CA LEU A 333 -18.67 26.53 64.83
C LEU A 333 -19.82 27.06 63.94
N GLU A 334 -20.90 27.58 64.58
CA GLU A 334 -22.03 28.15 63.86
C GLU A 334 -21.61 29.33 62.96
N ASP A 335 -20.77 30.24 63.49
CA ASP A 335 -20.30 31.40 62.76
C ASP A 335 -19.34 30.98 61.64
N GLN A 336 -18.48 29.96 61.87
CA GLN A 336 -17.62 29.41 60.84
C GLN A 336 -18.47 28.86 59.70
N LEU A 337 -19.49 28.08 59.98
CA LEU A 337 -20.39 27.49 58.97
C LEU A 337 -21.16 28.60 58.21
N ARG A 338 -21.70 29.60 58.90
CA ARG A 338 -22.39 30.73 58.25
C ARG A 338 -21.47 31.49 57.27
N ILE A 339 -20.22 31.69 57.63
CA ILE A 339 -19.21 32.29 56.76
C ILE A 339 -18.95 31.40 55.53
N LYS A 340 -18.67 30.10 55.70
CA LYS A 340 -18.46 29.14 54.64
C LYS A 340 -19.65 29.05 53.69
N ILE A 341 -20.87 28.98 54.21
CA ILE A 341 -22.14 28.97 53.46
C ILE A 341 -22.26 30.26 52.61
N SER A 342 -22.06 31.43 53.23
CA SER A 342 -22.13 32.71 52.49
C SER A 342 -21.15 32.76 51.31
N PHE A 343 -19.91 32.33 51.54
CA PHE A 343 -18.89 32.29 50.48
C PHE A 343 -19.23 31.29 49.38
N MET A 344 -19.70 30.11 49.75
CA MET A 344 -20.08 29.10 48.76
C MET A 344 -21.23 29.60 47.87
N ARG A 345 -22.21 30.28 48.44
CA ARG A 345 -23.32 30.92 47.68
C ARG A 345 -22.80 32.01 46.72
N GLU A 346 -21.82 32.80 47.15
CA GLU A 346 -21.19 33.83 46.31
C GLU A 346 -20.42 33.19 45.14
N LEU A 347 -19.66 32.10 45.38
CA LEU A 347 -18.95 31.36 44.37
C LEU A 347 -19.91 30.73 43.35
N ILE A 348 -20.99 30.10 43.83
CA ILE A 348 -22.00 29.51 42.95
C ILE A 348 -22.60 30.58 42.04
N ARG A 349 -23.02 31.72 42.60
CA ARG A 349 -23.61 32.82 41.81
C ARG A 349 -22.65 33.37 40.75
N LYS A 350 -21.36 33.49 41.09
CA LYS A 350 -20.33 33.90 40.12
C LYS A 350 -20.19 32.89 38.97
N ASP A 351 -20.08 31.61 39.29
CA ASP A 351 -19.91 30.55 38.30
C ASP A 351 -21.18 30.40 37.43
N GLU A 352 -22.38 30.57 38.00
CA GLU A 352 -23.63 30.56 37.21
C GLU A 352 -23.71 31.70 36.21
N ASN A 353 -23.23 32.90 36.56
CA ASN A 353 -23.13 34.01 35.63
C ASN A 353 -22.10 33.72 34.51
N GLU A 354 -20.96 33.09 34.84
CA GLU A 354 -19.97 32.68 33.85
C GLU A 354 -20.53 31.59 32.90
N ILE A 355 -21.32 30.66 33.42
CA ILE A 355 -22.03 29.63 32.62
C ILE A 355 -22.99 30.29 31.63
N GLN A 356 -23.81 31.25 32.07
CA GLN A 356 -24.76 31.96 31.19
C GLN A 356 -24.01 32.68 30.05
N LEU A 357 -22.88 33.32 30.36
CA LEU A 357 -22.05 33.97 29.36
C LEU A 357 -21.46 32.94 28.38
N ALA A 358 -20.97 31.79 28.89
CA ALA A 358 -20.42 30.71 28.07
C ALA A 358 -21.49 30.08 27.17
N GLU A 359 -22.72 29.88 27.65
CA GLU A 359 -23.85 29.39 26.85
C GLU A 359 -24.20 30.37 25.73
N SER A 360 -24.23 31.68 26.02
CA SER A 360 -24.46 32.70 25.00
C SER A 360 -23.38 32.68 23.92
N ASN A 361 -22.10 32.49 24.31
CA ASN A 361 -20.99 32.38 23.36
C ASN A 361 -21.03 31.10 22.55
N LEU A 362 -21.40 29.97 23.15
CA LEU A 362 -21.58 28.69 22.47
C LEU A 362 -22.68 28.77 21.41
N PHE A 363 -23.79 29.46 21.71
CA PHE A 363 -24.87 29.70 20.77
C PHE A 363 -24.42 30.49 19.54
N LYS A 364 -23.55 31.50 19.72
CA LYS A 364 -22.95 32.27 18.60
C LYS A 364 -22.09 31.41 17.72
N VAL A 365 -21.20 30.58 18.30
CA VAL A 365 -20.25 29.70 17.55
C VAL A 365 -20.98 28.58 16.83
N ARG A 366 -22.15 28.14 17.31
CA ARG A 366 -22.96 27.12 16.63
C ARG A 366 -23.29 27.50 15.18
N ASN A 367 -23.45 28.78 14.91
CA ASN A 367 -23.80 29.32 13.60
C ASN A 367 -22.57 29.46 12.66
N ASP A 368 -21.32 29.40 13.19
CA ASP A 368 -20.10 29.65 12.43
C ASP A 368 -19.48 28.38 11.79
N HIS A 369 -20.18 27.23 11.79
CA HIS A 369 -19.75 25.95 11.20
C HIS A 369 -18.38 25.41 11.68
N ASN A 370 -17.79 25.97 12.75
CA ASN A 370 -16.54 25.49 13.32
C ASN A 370 -16.75 24.39 14.37
N VAL A 371 -16.94 23.15 13.89
CA VAL A 371 -17.24 21.96 14.71
C VAL A 371 -16.19 21.71 15.79
N GLY A 372 -14.91 21.99 15.51
CA GLY A 372 -13.80 21.77 16.46
C GLY A 372 -13.86 22.73 17.65
N LEU A 373 -14.09 24.03 17.38
CA LEU A 373 -14.24 25.05 18.43
C LEU A 373 -15.51 24.83 19.24
N TYR A 374 -16.63 24.50 18.59
CA TYR A 374 -17.89 24.18 19.25
C TYR A 374 -17.73 23.06 20.29
N ARG A 375 -17.15 21.91 19.89
CA ARG A 375 -16.92 20.77 20.82
C ARG A 375 -16.03 21.14 22.01
N LYS A 376 -15.00 21.96 21.78
CA LYS A 376 -14.11 22.42 22.86
C LYS A 376 -14.86 23.30 23.86
N LEU A 377 -15.64 24.28 23.39
CA LEU A 377 -16.43 25.18 24.23
C LEU A 377 -17.53 24.43 24.98
N GLU A 378 -18.22 23.51 24.33
CA GLU A 378 -19.24 22.63 24.95
C GLU A 378 -18.62 21.78 26.06
N GLY A 379 -17.45 21.17 25.81
CA GLY A 379 -16.74 20.40 26.83
C GLY A 379 -16.38 21.25 28.06
N ASN A 380 -15.88 22.48 27.86
CA ASN A 380 -15.57 23.40 28.95
C ASN A 380 -16.81 23.81 29.72
N LEU A 381 -17.91 24.09 29.01
CA LEU A 381 -19.20 24.43 29.63
C LEU A 381 -19.73 23.29 30.52
N ASN A 382 -19.64 22.05 30.04
CA ASN A 382 -20.08 20.87 30.83
C ASN A 382 -19.24 20.70 32.10
N ILE A 383 -17.92 20.96 32.03
CA ILE A 383 -17.03 20.97 33.21
C ILE A 383 -17.45 22.04 34.19
N GLN A 384 -17.76 23.28 33.74
CA GLN A 384 -18.21 24.36 34.62
C GLN A 384 -19.57 24.02 35.29
N LYS A 385 -20.55 23.51 34.53
CA LYS A 385 -21.84 23.07 35.05
C LYS A 385 -21.69 21.99 36.13
N ARG A 386 -20.82 21.02 35.91
CA ARG A 386 -20.50 19.97 36.89
C ARG A 386 -19.92 20.57 38.17
N LYS A 387 -18.96 21.49 38.07
CA LYS A 387 -18.38 22.18 39.26
C LYS A 387 -19.40 22.93 40.06
N VAL A 388 -20.34 23.62 39.40
CA VAL A 388 -21.46 24.30 40.11
C VAL A 388 -22.38 23.28 40.80
N GLY A 389 -22.67 22.15 40.14
CA GLY A 389 -23.41 21.05 40.76
C GLY A 389 -22.74 20.56 42.06
N VAL A 390 -21.40 20.31 42.00
CA VAL A 390 -20.64 19.89 43.19
C VAL A 390 -20.64 20.95 44.29
N LYS A 391 -20.48 22.24 43.96
CA LYS A 391 -20.58 23.33 44.93
C LYS A 391 -21.96 23.39 45.62
N LYS A 392 -23.03 23.09 44.88
CA LYS A 392 -24.38 22.98 45.45
C LYS A 392 -24.50 21.82 46.43
N TYR A 393 -23.90 20.64 46.13
CA TYR A 393 -23.82 19.53 47.08
C TYR A 393 -23.06 19.94 48.35
N VAL A 394 -21.88 20.53 48.22
CA VAL A 394 -21.09 20.99 49.37
C VAL A 394 -21.85 22.06 50.18
N LEU A 395 -22.55 22.96 49.51
CA LEU A 395 -23.40 23.96 50.17
C LEU A 395 -24.48 23.29 51.01
N HIS A 396 -25.18 22.31 50.42
CA HIS A 396 -26.24 21.53 51.13
C HIS A 396 -25.67 20.80 52.35
N ASP A 397 -24.51 20.11 52.17
CA ASP A 397 -23.83 19.43 53.27
C ASP A 397 -23.49 20.40 54.42
N PHE A 398 -23.04 21.64 54.17
CA PHE A 398 -22.80 22.65 55.18
C PHE A 398 -24.10 23.16 55.85
N GLU A 399 -25.19 23.34 55.08
CA GLU A 399 -26.48 23.75 55.58
C GLU A 399 -27.11 22.68 56.50
N ASP A 400 -26.93 21.40 56.19
CA ASP A 400 -27.40 20.29 57.02
C ASP A 400 -26.65 20.26 58.35
N ILE A 401 -25.32 20.38 58.32
CA ILE A 401 -24.53 20.46 59.57
C ILE A 401 -24.97 21.66 60.44
N LEU A 402 -25.22 22.83 59.81
CA LEU A 402 -25.69 24.01 60.54
C LEU A 402 -27.06 23.80 61.16
N ASN A 403 -27.98 23.11 60.47
CA ASN A 403 -29.31 22.83 60.95
C ASN A 403 -29.30 21.76 62.06
N GLU A 404 -28.45 20.75 61.97
CA GLU A 404 -28.30 19.76 63.06
C GLU A 404 -27.74 20.39 64.33
N ASN A 405 -26.73 21.26 64.22
CA ASN A 405 -26.19 21.98 65.37
C ASN A 405 -27.24 22.85 66.08
N LYS A 406 -28.25 23.44 65.36
CA LYS A 406 -29.32 24.22 65.94
C LYS A 406 -30.36 23.38 66.67
N LYS A 407 -30.46 22.07 66.37
CA LYS A 407 -31.39 21.18 67.05
C LYS A 407 -30.91 20.68 68.42
N HIS A 408 -29.59 20.79 68.64
CA HIS A 408 -28.95 20.34 69.89
C HIS A 408 -28.73 21.46 70.90
N TYR A 409 -29.14 22.66 70.58
CA TYR A 409 -29.24 23.81 71.50
C TYR A 409 -30.71 24.18 71.68
#